data_fa7ddd9cf1ab50e0a8bffbe6e61a4df4
#
_entry.id   fa7ddd9cf1ab50e0a8bffbe6e61a4df4
#
_cell.length_a   1.000
_cell.length_b   1.000
_cell.length_c   1.000
_cell.angle_alpha   90.00
_cell.angle_beta   90.00
_cell.angle_gamma   90.00
#
_symmetry.space_group_name_H-M   'P 1'
#
loop_
_entity.id
_entity.type
_entity.pdbx_description
1 polymer ?
#
loop_
_entity_poly.entity_id
_entity_poly.type
_entity_poly.pdbx_seq_one_letter_code
_entity_poly.pdbx_strand_id
1 'polypeptide(L)'
;GNVEVGPDIKGSIPLINWVQAGDWTEIAEGFAFEDAEEWREVTGKAHEGCFALRVKGDSMENPSGKKSIPEGAVIVVDPDAPYSSGSLVVARLDDSREATFKQLVLDGEQKYLKPLNPQYPAIPIDGNCSIIGVVKQAIIDFW
;
A
#
# COMPACT_ATOMS: atom_id res chain seq x y z
N GLY A 1 -9.41 12.50 -31.04
CA GLY A 1 -8.87 12.44 -30.85
C GLY A 1 -8.07 12.48 -30.29
N ASN A 2 -8.13 12.58 -30.01
CA ASN A 2 -7.41 12.64 -29.66
C ASN A 2 -6.53 12.13 -29.43
N VAL A 3 -6.65 12.30 -29.60
CA VAL A 3 -5.43 11.75 -29.59
C VAL A 3 -4.66 11.74 -28.35
N GLU A 4 -4.15 10.68 -27.96
CA GLU A 4 -3.36 10.57 -26.79
C GLU A 4 -1.98 11.04 -27.00
N VAL A 5 -1.55 11.90 -26.16
CA VAL A 5 -0.21 12.40 -26.20
C VAL A 5 0.48 11.83 -24.97
N GLY A 6 1.24 10.84 -25.10
CA GLY A 6 1.88 10.19 -24.01
C GLY A 6 1.03 9.03 -23.50
N PRO A 7 1.41 8.41 -22.39
CA PRO A 7 0.71 7.21 -21.91
C PRO A 7 -0.71 7.53 -21.48
N ASP A 8 -1.57 6.58 -21.74
CA ASP A 8 -2.93 6.65 -21.23
C ASP A 8 -2.88 6.27 -19.75
N ILE A 9 -3.12 7.24 -18.88
CA ILE A 9 -3.06 6.99 -17.45
C ILE A 9 -4.35 6.48 -16.87
N LYS A 10 -5.40 6.36 -17.71
CA LYS A 10 -6.63 5.71 -17.27
C LYS A 10 -6.33 4.25 -17.04
N GLY A 11 -6.54 3.75 -15.85
CA GLY A 11 -6.21 2.38 -15.51
C GLY A 11 -4.74 2.18 -15.16
N SER A 12 -3.96 3.26 -15.12
CA SER A 12 -2.56 3.20 -14.66
C SER A 12 -2.43 3.92 -13.35
N ILE A 13 -1.58 3.39 -12.48
CA ILE A 13 -1.30 4.00 -11.18
C ILE A 13 0.21 4.14 -11.02
N PRO A 14 0.66 5.14 -10.25
CA PRO A 14 2.09 5.34 -10.04
C PRO A 14 2.66 4.35 -9.02
N LEU A 15 3.83 3.81 -9.34
CA LEU A 15 4.65 3.09 -8.37
C LEU A 15 5.55 4.12 -7.69
N ILE A 16 5.43 4.21 -6.39
CA ILE A 16 6.14 5.21 -5.61
C ILE A 16 6.99 4.53 -4.54
N ASN A 17 7.83 5.31 -3.87
CA ASN A 17 8.65 4.78 -2.79
C ASN A 17 7.92 4.91 -1.44
N TRP A 18 8.48 4.31 -0.41
CA TRP A 18 7.84 4.23 0.89
C TRP A 18 7.78 5.57 1.62
N VAL A 19 8.70 6.48 1.34
CA VAL A 19 8.65 7.84 1.89
C VAL A 19 7.53 8.62 1.23
N GLN A 20 7.41 8.54 -0.09
CA GLN A 20 6.30 9.18 -0.80
C GLN A 20 4.96 8.63 -0.32
N ALA A 21 4.89 7.32 -0.06
CA ALA A 21 3.66 6.72 0.46
C ALA A 21 3.31 7.30 1.82
N GLY A 22 4.30 7.49 2.68
CA GLY A 22 4.06 8.09 4.00
C GLY A 22 3.53 9.52 3.92
N ASP A 23 3.92 10.24 2.87
CA ASP A 23 3.51 11.63 2.65
C ASP A 23 2.37 11.76 1.65
N TRP A 24 1.76 10.65 1.23
CA TRP A 24 0.83 10.67 0.10
C TRP A 24 -0.30 11.69 0.26
N THR A 25 -0.83 11.85 1.46
CA THR A 25 -1.91 12.80 1.70
C THR A 25 -1.50 14.23 1.31
N GLU A 26 -0.24 14.58 1.54
CA GLU A 26 0.27 15.92 1.24
C GLU A 26 0.69 16.06 -0.21
N ILE A 27 1.17 15.00 -0.84
CA ILE A 27 1.79 15.12 -2.18
C ILE A 27 0.87 14.71 -3.32
N ALA A 28 -0.21 14.00 -3.04
CA ALA A 28 -1.03 13.37 -4.08
C ALA A 28 -1.59 14.37 -5.08
N GLU A 29 -2.07 15.49 -4.59
CA GLU A 29 -2.75 16.49 -5.43
C GLU A 29 -1.82 17.11 -6.46
N GLY A 30 -0.56 17.30 -6.11
CA GLY A 30 0.42 17.87 -7.04
C GLY A 30 1.34 16.85 -7.67
N PHE A 31 1.01 15.58 -7.58
CA PHE A 31 1.89 14.51 -8.03
C PHE A 31 1.97 14.50 -9.55
N ALA A 32 3.18 14.66 -10.08
CA ALA A 32 3.42 14.73 -11.51
C ALA A 32 3.79 13.36 -12.07
N PHE A 33 3.55 13.18 -13.37
CA PHE A 33 3.84 11.92 -14.04
C PHE A 33 5.28 11.46 -13.80
N GLU A 34 6.24 12.38 -13.87
CA GLU A 34 7.65 12.05 -13.71
C GLU A 34 8.08 11.82 -12.25
N ASP A 35 7.20 12.05 -11.28
CA ASP A 35 7.52 11.82 -9.88
C ASP A 35 7.45 10.34 -9.49
N ALA A 36 6.83 9.51 -10.32
CA ALA A 36 6.72 8.08 -10.05
C ALA A 36 7.95 7.35 -10.57
N GLU A 37 8.30 6.24 -9.92
CA GLU A 37 9.35 5.36 -10.44
C GLU A 37 8.91 4.73 -11.75
N GLU A 38 7.67 4.33 -11.83
CA GLU A 38 7.05 3.85 -13.07
C GLU A 38 5.55 3.96 -12.93
N TRP A 39 4.84 3.84 -14.03
CA TRP A 39 3.40 3.77 -14.03
C TRP A 39 2.99 2.35 -14.38
N ARG A 40 2.09 1.80 -13.60
CA ARG A 40 1.65 0.41 -13.75
C ARG A 40 0.21 0.38 -14.23
N GLU A 41 -0.05 -0.42 -15.24
CA GLU A 41 -1.42 -0.70 -15.64
C GLU A 41 -2.03 -1.68 -14.64
N VAL A 42 -3.23 -1.39 -14.23
CA VAL A 42 -3.97 -2.24 -13.30
C VAL A 42 -5.33 -2.53 -13.88
N THR A 43 -5.90 -3.64 -13.46
CA THR A 43 -7.23 -4.04 -13.90
C THR A 43 -8.14 -4.10 -12.70
N GLY A 44 -9.41 -4.30 -12.95
CA GLY A 44 -10.38 -4.43 -11.89
C GLY A 44 -10.83 -3.08 -11.37
N LYS A 45 -10.78 -2.92 -10.07
CA LYS A 45 -11.40 -1.78 -9.41
C LYS A 45 -10.42 -0.67 -9.01
N ALA A 46 -9.20 -0.75 -9.47
CA ALA A 46 -8.25 0.34 -9.20
C ALA A 46 -8.72 1.58 -9.92
N HIS A 47 -8.63 2.71 -9.26
CA HIS A 47 -9.13 3.97 -9.78
C HIS A 47 -8.10 5.07 -9.57
N GLU A 48 -8.43 6.23 -10.11
CA GLU A 48 -7.62 7.42 -9.91
C GLU A 48 -7.45 7.69 -8.42
N GLY A 49 -6.26 8.03 -8.03
CA GLY A 49 -5.92 8.24 -6.62
C GLY A 49 -5.24 7.06 -5.97
N CYS A 50 -5.36 5.86 -6.55
CA CYS A 50 -4.62 4.70 -6.07
C CYS A 50 -3.13 4.85 -6.42
N PHE A 51 -2.29 4.15 -5.67
CA PHE A 51 -0.87 4.08 -5.98
C PHE A 51 -0.35 2.67 -5.71
N ALA A 52 0.87 2.42 -6.13
CA ALA A 52 1.49 1.10 -5.97
C ALA A 52 2.80 1.23 -5.21
N LEU A 53 3.13 0.15 -4.51
CA LEU A 53 4.38 0.04 -3.77
C LEU A 53 4.97 -1.35 -4.02
N ARG A 54 6.30 -1.42 -4.06
CA ARG A 54 6.99 -2.70 -4.13
C ARG A 54 7.32 -3.16 -2.72
N VAL A 55 6.89 -4.36 -2.38
CA VAL A 55 7.06 -4.90 -1.03
C VAL A 55 8.55 -5.12 -0.73
N LYS A 56 8.97 -4.66 0.43
CA LYS A 56 10.34 -4.82 0.95
C LYS A 56 10.28 -5.73 2.18
N GLY A 57 11.21 -6.67 2.24
CA GLY A 57 11.31 -7.57 3.37
C GLY A 57 10.26 -8.65 3.39
N ASP A 58 10.27 -9.45 4.42
CA ASP A 58 9.45 -10.66 4.50
C ASP A 58 8.40 -10.63 5.60
N SER A 59 8.11 -9.45 6.16
CA SER A 59 7.18 -9.35 7.29
C SER A 59 5.75 -9.75 6.90
N MET A 60 5.44 -9.78 5.62
CA MET A 60 4.11 -10.16 5.15
C MET A 60 4.10 -11.52 4.44
N GLU A 61 5.18 -12.30 4.59
CA GLU A 61 5.25 -13.66 4.08
C GLU A 61 4.80 -14.64 5.14
N ASN A 62 3.81 -15.45 4.81
CA ASN A 62 3.33 -16.49 5.72
C ASN A 62 2.91 -17.70 4.88
N PRO A 63 3.85 -18.57 4.52
CA PRO A 63 3.54 -19.72 3.66
C PRO A 63 2.50 -20.66 4.24
N SER A 64 2.34 -20.67 5.55
CA SER A 64 1.34 -21.52 6.22
C SER A 64 -0.02 -20.85 6.34
N GLY A 65 -0.11 -19.56 6.01
CA GLY A 65 -1.33 -18.80 6.16
C GLY A 65 -2.11 -18.69 4.87
N LYS A 66 -3.34 -18.19 4.96
CA LYS A 66 -4.18 -17.97 3.79
C LYS A 66 -3.70 -16.80 2.95
N LYS A 67 -3.03 -15.83 3.58
CA LYS A 67 -2.51 -14.66 2.91
C LYS A 67 -1.02 -14.62 3.14
N SER A 68 -0.28 -14.44 2.06
CA SER A 68 1.17 -14.33 2.10
C SER A 68 1.60 -13.48 0.92
N ILE A 69 2.29 -12.40 1.20
CA ILE A 69 2.74 -11.48 0.16
C ILE A 69 4.26 -11.41 0.21
N PRO A 70 4.93 -11.90 -0.84
CA PRO A 70 6.40 -11.98 -0.82
C PRO A 70 7.04 -10.64 -1.12
N GLU A 71 8.30 -10.52 -0.72
CA GLU A 71 9.13 -9.40 -1.12
C GLU A 71 9.18 -9.33 -2.64
N GLY A 72 9.12 -8.11 -3.17
CA GLY A 72 9.14 -7.88 -4.61
C GLY A 72 7.77 -7.80 -5.26
N ALA A 73 6.73 -8.29 -4.59
CA ALA A 73 5.37 -8.10 -5.09
C ALA A 73 5.02 -6.61 -5.15
N VAL A 74 4.13 -6.26 -6.06
CA VAL A 74 3.61 -4.89 -6.17
C VAL A 74 2.23 -4.88 -5.55
N ILE A 75 2.02 -4.02 -4.57
CA ILE A 75 0.71 -3.88 -3.94
C ILE A 75 0.01 -2.63 -4.45
N VAL A 76 -1.29 -2.73 -4.65
CA VAL A 76 -2.14 -1.63 -5.10
C VAL A 76 -2.87 -1.08 -3.88
N VAL A 77 -2.70 0.20 -3.63
CA VAL A 77 -3.18 0.87 -2.43
C VAL A 77 -4.25 1.88 -2.80
N ASP A 78 -5.39 1.77 -2.14
CA ASP A 78 -6.52 2.69 -2.34
C ASP A 78 -6.66 3.56 -1.09
N PRO A 79 -6.31 4.86 -1.19
CA PRO A 79 -6.41 5.76 -0.03
C PRO A 79 -7.83 6.02 0.44
N ASP A 80 -8.81 5.81 -0.44
CA ASP A 80 -10.20 6.15 -0.14
C ASP A 80 -11.04 4.97 0.32
N ALA A 81 -10.48 3.76 0.28
CA ALA A 81 -11.25 2.58 0.67
C ALA A 81 -11.44 2.55 2.19
N PRO A 82 -12.62 2.11 2.65
CA PRO A 82 -12.83 1.92 4.08
C PRO A 82 -12.02 0.73 4.59
N TYR A 83 -11.64 0.79 5.85
CA TYR A 83 -10.89 -0.30 6.46
C TYR A 83 -11.59 -0.79 7.72
N SER A 84 -11.31 -2.04 8.05
CA SER A 84 -11.87 -2.69 9.23
C SER A 84 -10.83 -3.68 9.75
N SER A 85 -11.17 -4.38 10.83
CA SER A 85 -10.25 -5.39 11.34
C SER A 85 -10.03 -6.47 10.29
N GLY A 86 -8.77 -6.78 10.04
CA GLY A 86 -8.35 -7.73 9.02
C GLY A 86 -7.92 -7.10 7.72
N SER A 87 -8.19 -5.82 7.50
CA SER A 87 -7.74 -5.14 6.28
C SER A 87 -6.22 -5.13 6.19
N LEU A 88 -5.69 -5.36 5.00
CA LEU A 88 -4.28 -5.12 4.73
C LEU A 88 -4.14 -3.65 4.41
N VAL A 89 -3.26 -2.97 5.11
CA VAL A 89 -3.16 -1.52 5.03
C VAL A 89 -1.72 -1.08 4.85
N VAL A 90 -1.57 0.12 4.29
CA VAL A 90 -0.33 0.87 4.32
C VAL A 90 -0.55 2.00 5.32
N ALA A 91 0.34 2.10 6.29
CA ALA A 91 0.19 3.03 7.39
C ALA A 91 1.53 3.68 7.69
N ARG A 92 1.50 4.81 8.35
CA ARG A 92 2.72 5.48 8.81
C ARG A 92 2.63 5.72 10.32
N LEU A 93 3.64 5.25 11.03
CA LEU A 93 3.80 5.58 12.44
C LEU A 93 4.36 7.00 12.54
N ASP A 94 3.94 7.74 13.57
CA ASP A 94 4.30 9.16 13.70
C ASP A 94 5.80 9.41 13.79
N ASP A 95 6.56 8.43 14.30
CA ASP A 95 8.00 8.56 14.44
C ASP A 95 8.78 8.02 13.24
N SER A 96 8.10 7.71 12.16
CA SER A 96 8.73 7.16 10.97
C SER A 96 8.41 8.02 9.75
N ARG A 97 9.39 8.16 8.86
CA ARG A 97 9.17 8.83 7.58
C ARG A 97 8.60 7.90 6.53
N GLU A 98 8.87 6.62 6.66
CA GLU A 98 8.41 5.63 5.69
C GLU A 98 7.10 5.02 6.14
N ALA A 99 6.25 4.73 5.19
CA ALA A 99 5.06 3.92 5.44
C ALA A 99 5.46 2.46 5.63
N THR A 100 4.56 1.68 6.19
CA THR A 100 4.74 0.25 6.40
C THR A 100 3.48 -0.48 5.93
N PHE A 101 3.65 -1.75 5.55
CA PHE A 101 2.57 -2.61 5.06
C PHE A 101 2.30 -3.68 6.10
N LYS A 102 1.10 -3.70 6.65
CA LYS A 102 0.73 -4.61 7.74
C LYS A 102 -0.77 -4.93 7.65
N GLN A 103 -1.22 -5.82 8.50
CA GLN A 103 -2.64 -6.10 8.68
C GLN A 103 -3.14 -5.30 9.88
N LEU A 104 -4.25 -4.61 9.69
CA LEU A 104 -4.90 -3.91 10.79
C LEU A 104 -5.72 -4.90 11.60
N VAL A 105 -5.54 -4.92 12.91
CA VAL A 105 -6.30 -5.79 13.80
C VAL A 105 -6.92 -4.91 14.87
N LEU A 106 -8.24 -5.01 15.01
CA LEU A 106 -8.99 -4.32 16.05
C LEU A 106 -9.53 -5.39 17.00
N ASP A 107 -9.10 -5.33 18.25
CA ASP A 107 -9.49 -6.30 19.27
C ASP A 107 -10.01 -5.53 20.48
N GLY A 108 -11.33 -5.33 20.50
CA GLY A 108 -11.95 -4.46 21.48
C GLY A 108 -11.45 -3.03 21.29
N GLU A 109 -10.90 -2.48 22.35
CA GLU A 109 -10.32 -1.14 22.28
C GLU A 109 -8.86 -1.14 21.86
N GLN A 110 -8.26 -2.33 21.72
CA GLN A 110 -6.87 -2.47 21.32
C GLN A 110 -6.77 -2.50 19.80
N LYS A 111 -5.76 -1.82 19.27
CA LYS A 111 -5.48 -1.77 17.84
C LYS A 111 -4.05 -2.16 17.60
N TYR A 112 -3.83 -2.92 16.55
CA TYR A 112 -2.50 -3.41 16.19
C TYR A 112 -2.27 -3.31 14.71
N LEU A 113 -1.02 -3.10 14.33
CA LEU A 113 -0.53 -3.39 12.98
C LEU A 113 0.21 -4.71 13.08
N LYS A 114 -0.32 -5.72 12.43
CA LYS A 114 0.16 -7.09 12.58
C LYS A 114 0.84 -7.57 11.29
N PRO A 115 2.11 -8.01 11.37
CA PRO A 115 2.71 -8.71 10.23
C PRO A 115 1.98 -10.03 9.99
N LEU A 116 1.87 -10.43 8.72
CA LEU A 116 1.33 -11.77 8.42
C LEU A 116 2.34 -12.85 8.79
N ASN A 117 3.61 -12.52 8.80
CA ASN A 117 4.67 -13.45 9.18
C ASN A 117 4.69 -13.57 10.71
N PRO A 118 4.42 -14.77 11.24
CA PRO A 118 4.35 -14.94 12.69
C PRO A 118 5.66 -14.78 13.42
N GLN A 119 6.78 -14.68 12.70
CA GLN A 119 8.08 -14.44 13.33
C GLN A 119 8.24 -12.99 13.79
N TYR A 120 7.40 -12.10 13.33
CA TYR A 120 7.47 -10.67 13.69
C TYR A 120 6.34 -10.31 14.66
N PRO A 121 6.62 -9.45 15.64
CA PRO A 121 5.59 -9.08 16.60
C PRO A 121 4.60 -8.07 16.04
N ALA A 122 3.40 -8.08 16.57
CA ALA A 122 2.41 -7.05 16.30
C ALA A 122 2.84 -5.74 16.93
N ILE A 123 2.49 -4.64 16.29
CA ILE A 123 2.81 -3.29 16.75
C ILE A 123 1.53 -2.68 17.31
N PRO A 124 1.46 -2.43 18.63
CA PRO A 124 0.28 -1.75 19.17
C PRO A 124 0.25 -0.30 18.72
N ILE A 125 -0.95 0.18 18.39
CA ILE A 125 -1.13 1.57 17.97
C ILE A 125 -2.21 2.21 18.84
N ASP A 126 -1.99 3.49 19.17
CA ASP A 126 -2.85 4.20 20.11
C ASP A 126 -3.05 5.67 19.73
N GLY A 127 -3.19 5.93 18.43
CA GLY A 127 -3.28 7.30 17.95
C GLY A 127 -1.97 7.82 17.38
N ASN A 128 -0.94 7.01 17.42
CA ASN A 128 0.39 7.35 16.92
C ASN A 128 0.61 6.85 15.47
N CYS A 129 -0.47 6.68 14.74
CA CYS A 129 -0.43 6.03 13.44
C CYS A 129 -1.48 6.65 12.51
N SER A 130 -1.13 6.81 11.25
CA SER A 130 -2.06 7.24 10.21
C SER A 130 -2.20 6.12 9.20
N ILE A 131 -3.44 5.74 8.89
CA ILE A 131 -3.70 4.77 7.83
C ILE A 131 -3.70 5.54 6.51
N ILE A 132 -2.77 5.17 5.63
CA ILE A 132 -2.62 5.85 4.34
C ILE A 132 -3.60 5.29 3.32
N GLY A 133 -3.78 3.97 3.31
CA GLY A 133 -4.72 3.35 2.40
C GLY A 133 -4.84 1.85 2.63
N VAL A 134 -5.76 1.26 1.89
CA VAL A 134 -6.07 -0.17 1.99
C VAL A 134 -5.48 -0.88 0.76
N VAL A 135 -4.83 -1.99 1.00
CA VAL A 135 -4.25 -2.80 -0.07
C VAL A 135 -5.34 -3.67 -0.67
N LYS A 136 -5.58 -3.49 -1.96
CA LYS A 136 -6.66 -4.15 -2.68
C LYS A 136 -6.19 -5.32 -3.52
N GLN A 137 -4.93 -5.31 -3.92
CA GLN A 137 -4.35 -6.32 -4.81
C GLN A 137 -2.88 -6.45 -4.54
N ALA A 138 -2.35 -7.64 -4.79
CA ALA A 138 -0.91 -7.86 -4.88
C ALA A 138 -0.63 -8.52 -6.22
N ILE A 139 0.39 -8.03 -6.89
CA ILE A 139 0.78 -8.49 -8.22
C ILE A 139 2.18 -9.08 -8.12
N ILE A 140 2.33 -10.30 -8.59
CA ILE A 140 3.63 -10.99 -8.58
C ILE A 140 4.06 -11.15 -10.04
N ASP A 141 5.16 -10.52 -10.40
CA ASP A 141 5.73 -10.65 -11.73
C ASP A 141 6.77 -11.77 -11.73
N PHE A 142 6.85 -12.50 -12.81
CA PHE A 142 7.77 -13.63 -12.94
C PHE A 142 8.84 -13.35 -14.01
N TRP A 143 9.28 -12.12 -14.11
CA TRP A 143 10.29 -11.71 -15.11
C TRP A 143 11.70 -11.85 -14.60
#